data_66a776d491b7a64aaee08508bbbab15c
#
_entry.id   66a776d491b7a64aaee08508bbbab15c
#
_cell.length_a   1.000
_cell.length_b   1.000
_cell.length_c   1.000
_cell.angle_alpha   90.00
_cell.angle_beta   90.00
_cell.angle_gamma   90.00
#
_symmetry.space_group_name_H-M   'P 1'
#
loop_
_entity.id
_entity.type
_entity.pdbx_description
1 polymer ?
#
loop_
_entity_poly.entity_id
_entity_poly.type
_entity_poly.pdbx_seq_one_letter_code
_entity_poly.pdbx_strand_id
1 'polypeptide(L)'
;MPASVVSITGRREGTYVLLEAALPGRPPRNIGVILIDASGDRGWVRLRERYDELADPDDAEVLEALEEDIRGKLAEDGAEAFLRSLEDALSNVVRVGERQAVAVDAFTRVLDRLYTEHVETVAVQPFRTHVPLYSLRAAAGALGEEMQSAAEDWVPAPAGMKLTADLFVGHVVGRSMEPRIPDGSLNLFRFNPVGSRQNKILLIERFGVLDDTARYTVKKYTSKKVYGGEDEWRHEQVRLEPLNPEFEAWDVEPDGFAVVAEWLRVIE
;
A
#
# COMPACT_ATOMS: atom_id res chain seq x y z
N MET A 1 28.06 -20.23 30.53
CA MET A 1 27.75 -20.76 29.20
C MET A 1 26.37 -20.30 28.82
N PRO A 2 26.17 -19.28 27.94
CA PRO A 2 24.84 -18.97 27.44
C PRO A 2 24.46 -20.03 26.42
N ALA A 3 23.25 -20.57 26.55
CA ALA A 3 22.69 -21.56 25.65
C ALA A 3 22.46 -20.97 24.26
N SER A 4 23.07 -21.56 23.24
CA SER A 4 22.75 -21.29 21.85
C SER A 4 21.29 -21.68 21.57
N VAL A 5 20.46 -20.69 21.29
CA VAL A 5 19.12 -20.93 20.75
C VAL A 5 19.30 -21.36 19.29
N VAL A 6 19.21 -22.64 19.02
CA VAL A 6 19.15 -23.18 17.68
C VAL A 6 17.76 -22.88 17.12
N SER A 7 17.66 -21.94 16.22
CA SER A 7 16.41 -21.63 15.49
C SER A 7 16.02 -22.82 14.60
N ILE A 8 14.82 -23.35 14.81
CA ILE A 8 14.25 -24.54 14.16
C ILE A 8 13.89 -24.32 12.68
N THR A 9 14.13 -23.11 12.12
CA THR A 9 13.66 -22.77 10.75
C THR A 9 14.76 -22.50 9.73
N GLY A 10 16.03 -22.74 9.99
CA GLY A 10 17.12 -22.55 9.02
C GLY A 10 17.29 -21.08 8.52
N ARG A 11 16.58 -20.12 9.11
CA ARG A 11 16.74 -18.70 8.85
C ARG A 11 17.77 -18.11 9.79
N ARG A 12 18.73 -17.37 9.20
CA ARG A 12 19.69 -16.58 9.98
C ARG A 12 19.03 -15.25 10.37
N GLU A 13 19.55 -14.62 11.42
CA GLU A 13 19.18 -13.27 11.79
C GLU A 13 20.19 -12.30 11.14
N GLY A 14 19.67 -11.30 10.44
CA GLY A 14 20.44 -10.19 9.89
C GLY A 14 19.97 -8.88 10.48
N THR A 15 20.79 -7.86 10.34
CA THR A 15 20.43 -6.48 10.72
C THR A 15 20.61 -5.59 9.50
N TYR A 16 19.66 -4.69 9.26
CA TYR A 16 19.82 -3.72 8.19
C TYR A 16 19.61 -2.29 8.69
N VAL A 17 20.17 -1.36 7.94
CA VAL A 17 19.94 0.08 8.06
C VAL A 17 19.60 0.66 6.70
N LEU A 18 18.80 1.72 6.71
CA LEU A 18 18.54 2.52 5.53
C LEU A 18 19.52 3.69 5.48
N LEU A 19 20.01 4.00 4.29
CA LEU A 19 20.78 5.20 4.01
C LEU A 19 19.84 6.23 3.40
N GLU A 20 19.87 7.44 3.94
CA GLU A 20 19.00 8.54 3.55
C GLU A 20 19.83 9.72 3.08
N ALA A 21 19.53 10.26 1.90
CA ALA A 21 20.09 11.54 1.46
C ALA A 21 19.22 12.69 1.98
N ALA A 22 19.85 13.64 2.69
CA ALA A 22 19.25 14.85 3.22
C ALA A 22 19.86 16.09 2.52
N LEU A 23 19.44 16.34 1.29
CA LEU A 23 19.95 17.44 0.48
C LEU A 23 19.26 18.76 0.82
N PRO A 24 19.96 19.91 0.73
CA PRO A 24 19.40 21.21 1.03
C PRO A 24 18.16 21.53 0.17
N GLY A 25 17.08 21.97 0.81
CA GLY A 25 15.84 22.37 0.12
C GLY A 25 15.00 21.23 -0.45
N ARG A 26 15.36 19.98 -0.20
CA ARG A 26 14.63 18.78 -0.62
C ARG A 26 14.23 17.92 0.59
N PRO A 27 13.10 17.21 0.53
CA PRO A 27 12.76 16.24 1.58
C PRO A 27 13.78 15.08 1.58
N PRO A 28 14.14 14.55 2.77
CA PRO A 28 15.01 13.40 2.86
C PRO A 28 14.43 12.19 2.10
N ARG A 29 15.32 11.41 1.46
CA ARG A 29 14.96 10.24 0.65
C ARG A 29 15.89 9.07 0.91
N ASN A 30 15.33 7.88 1.03
CA ASN A 30 16.12 6.66 1.10
C ASN A 30 16.88 6.45 -0.22
N ILE A 31 18.19 6.29 -0.11
CA ILE A 31 19.10 6.08 -1.24
C ILE A 31 19.73 4.70 -1.27
N GLY A 32 19.64 3.95 -0.18
CA GLY A 32 20.22 2.61 -0.11
C GLY A 32 19.91 1.84 1.13
N VAL A 33 20.34 0.58 1.11
CA VAL A 33 20.24 -0.38 2.22
C VAL A 33 21.62 -0.98 2.46
N ILE A 34 22.01 -1.06 3.72
CA ILE A 34 23.12 -1.91 4.17
C ILE A 34 22.52 -3.04 5.00
N LEU A 35 22.83 -4.28 4.64
CA LEU A 35 22.42 -5.49 5.36
C LEU A 35 23.66 -6.19 5.91
N ILE A 36 23.68 -6.53 7.19
CA ILE A 36 24.81 -7.18 7.83
C ILE A 36 24.43 -8.54 8.45
N ASP A 37 25.40 -9.45 8.40
CA ASP A 37 25.42 -10.69 9.14
C ASP A 37 26.42 -10.55 10.30
N ALA A 38 25.93 -10.22 11.48
CA ALA A 38 26.76 -10.05 12.67
C ALA A 38 27.55 -11.33 13.05
N SER A 39 27.04 -12.50 12.69
CA SER A 39 27.69 -13.79 13.00
C SER A 39 28.95 -14.02 12.16
N GLY A 40 29.03 -13.47 10.97
CA GLY A 40 30.16 -13.60 10.06
C GLY A 40 30.91 -12.30 9.79
N ASP A 41 30.51 -11.22 10.45
CA ASP A 41 31.00 -9.85 10.23
C ASP A 41 31.06 -9.46 8.75
N ARG A 42 29.99 -9.77 8.03
CA ARG A 42 29.84 -9.52 6.61
C ARG A 42 28.73 -8.53 6.34
N GLY A 43 28.98 -7.62 5.39
CA GLY A 43 28.00 -6.64 4.96
C GLY A 43 27.75 -6.68 3.45
N TRP A 44 26.56 -6.33 3.09
CA TRP A 44 26.10 -6.13 1.72
C TRP A 44 25.46 -4.76 1.63
N VAL A 45 25.75 -4.04 0.54
CA VAL A 45 25.17 -2.73 0.26
C VAL A 45 24.52 -2.72 -1.11
N ARG A 46 23.43 -2.00 -1.23
CA ARG A 46 22.80 -1.66 -2.50
C ARG A 46 22.28 -0.25 -2.43
N LEU A 47 22.75 0.61 -3.33
CA LEU A 47 22.32 1.98 -3.46
C LEU A 47 21.54 2.19 -4.77
N ARG A 48 20.97 3.38 -4.93
CA ARG A 48 20.37 3.81 -6.19
C ARG A 48 21.45 3.90 -7.28
N GLU A 49 21.06 3.53 -8.49
CA GLU A 49 21.92 3.67 -9.66
C GLU A 49 21.86 5.09 -10.27
N ARG A 50 20.81 5.85 -9.96
CA ARG A 50 20.56 7.17 -10.54
C ARG A 50 20.09 8.14 -9.49
N TYR A 51 20.69 9.33 -9.50
CA TYR A 51 20.40 10.41 -8.55
C TYR A 51 19.92 11.70 -9.23
N ASP A 52 19.78 11.72 -10.55
CA ASP A 52 19.34 12.85 -11.35
C ASP A 52 17.96 13.44 -10.92
N GLU A 53 17.10 12.64 -10.35
CA GLU A 53 15.81 13.09 -9.80
C GLU A 53 15.92 13.62 -8.35
N LEU A 54 16.99 13.27 -7.64
CA LEU A 54 17.16 13.55 -6.21
C LEU A 54 18.16 14.65 -5.91
N ALA A 55 19.17 14.82 -6.75
CA ALA A 55 20.32 15.66 -6.51
C ALA A 55 20.66 16.55 -7.72
N ASP A 56 21.39 17.61 -7.49
CA ASP A 56 22.00 18.38 -8.56
C ASP A 56 23.17 17.57 -9.15
N PRO A 57 23.68 17.88 -10.36
CA PRO A 57 24.71 17.08 -11.00
C PRO A 57 25.97 16.86 -10.16
N ASP A 58 26.42 17.86 -9.42
CA ASP A 58 27.61 17.79 -8.58
C ASP A 58 27.40 16.86 -7.37
N ASP A 59 26.22 16.94 -6.72
CA ASP A 59 25.83 16.07 -5.61
C ASP A 59 25.55 14.63 -6.10
N ALA A 60 25.01 14.47 -7.31
CA ALA A 60 24.71 13.17 -7.91
C ALA A 60 26.00 12.37 -8.15
N GLU A 61 27.06 13.01 -8.68
CA GLU A 61 28.37 12.36 -8.90
C GLU A 61 28.98 11.82 -7.59
N VAL A 62 28.83 12.57 -6.50
CA VAL A 62 29.31 12.15 -5.18
C VAL A 62 28.51 10.94 -4.66
N LEU A 63 27.18 10.95 -4.86
CA LEU A 63 26.32 9.85 -4.41
C LEU A 63 26.51 8.57 -5.26
N GLU A 64 26.82 8.69 -6.54
CA GLU A 64 27.10 7.57 -7.43
C GLU A 64 28.40 6.82 -7.03
N ALA A 65 29.40 7.52 -6.53
CA ALA A 65 30.65 6.92 -6.06
C ALA A 65 30.50 6.24 -4.68
N LEU A 66 29.44 6.54 -3.92
CA LEU A 66 29.28 6.13 -2.53
C LEU A 66 29.16 4.61 -2.37
N GLU A 67 28.52 3.90 -3.30
CA GLU A 67 28.33 2.45 -3.19
C GLU A 67 29.66 1.70 -3.22
N GLU A 68 30.58 2.09 -4.10
CA GLU A 68 31.90 1.47 -4.20
C GLU A 68 32.75 1.73 -2.96
N ASP A 69 32.70 2.96 -2.42
CA ASP A 69 33.39 3.33 -1.18
C ASP A 69 32.87 2.54 0.03
N ILE A 70 31.55 2.46 0.19
CA ILE A 70 30.93 1.66 1.25
C ILE A 70 31.30 0.18 1.13
N ARG A 71 31.25 -0.38 -0.07
CA ARG A 71 31.61 -1.78 -0.32
C ARG A 71 33.08 -2.06 0.03
N GLY A 72 33.97 -1.14 -0.31
CA GLY A 72 35.37 -1.22 0.05
C GLY A 72 35.58 -1.24 1.56
N LYS A 73 34.97 -0.29 2.27
CA LYS A 73 35.08 -0.19 3.74
C LYS A 73 34.43 -1.36 4.48
N LEU A 74 33.30 -1.88 4.01
CA LEU A 74 32.69 -3.10 4.56
C LEU A 74 33.64 -4.32 4.47
N ALA A 75 34.46 -4.39 3.42
CA ALA A 75 35.44 -5.46 3.23
C ALA A 75 36.72 -5.26 4.07
N GLU A 76 37.16 -4.02 4.27
CA GLU A 76 38.39 -3.67 4.99
C GLU A 76 38.22 -3.68 6.52
N ASP A 77 37.17 -3.01 7.00
CA ASP A 77 36.96 -2.75 8.43
C ASP A 77 36.10 -3.82 9.11
N GLY A 78 35.35 -4.60 8.31
CA GLY A 78 34.28 -5.46 8.80
C GLY A 78 32.96 -4.69 8.96
N ALA A 79 31.85 -5.42 8.84
CA ALA A 79 30.52 -4.82 8.73
C ALA A 79 30.08 -4.07 10.01
N GLU A 80 30.40 -4.64 11.17
CA GLU A 80 29.95 -4.09 12.45
C GLU A 80 30.78 -2.83 12.83
N ALA A 81 32.09 -2.83 12.56
CA ALA A 81 32.96 -1.68 12.82
C ALA A 81 32.62 -0.53 11.89
N PHE A 82 32.40 -0.82 10.60
CA PHE A 82 32.01 0.17 9.62
C PHE A 82 30.65 0.80 9.96
N LEU A 83 29.65 0.01 10.33
CA LEU A 83 28.33 0.53 10.66
C LEU A 83 28.38 1.47 11.87
N ARG A 84 29.13 1.12 12.90
CA ARG A 84 29.39 2.02 14.04
C ARG A 84 30.06 3.33 13.62
N SER A 85 31.03 3.27 12.71
CA SER A 85 31.68 4.46 12.22
C SER A 85 30.74 5.38 11.44
N LEU A 86 29.78 4.80 10.71
CA LEU A 86 28.73 5.56 10.01
C LEU A 86 27.74 6.22 10.96
N GLU A 87 27.34 5.50 12.03
CA GLU A 87 26.41 6.02 13.04
C GLU A 87 27.03 7.18 13.83
N ASP A 88 28.37 7.13 14.07
CA ASP A 88 29.12 8.18 14.74
C ASP A 88 29.48 9.35 13.79
N ALA A 89 29.37 9.15 12.48
CA ALA A 89 29.71 10.17 11.48
C ALA A 89 28.59 11.22 11.38
N LEU A 90 28.93 12.47 11.76
CA LEU A 90 28.06 13.62 11.56
C LEU A 90 28.08 14.04 10.07
N SER A 91 27.30 13.36 9.24
CA SER A 91 27.10 13.78 7.85
C SER A 91 25.81 14.58 7.72
N ASN A 92 25.91 15.75 7.08
CA ASN A 92 24.73 16.58 6.77
C ASN A 92 23.99 16.12 5.50
N VAL A 93 24.65 15.31 4.66
CA VAL A 93 24.14 14.91 3.33
C VAL A 93 23.63 13.48 3.34
N VAL A 94 24.34 12.55 4.01
CA VAL A 94 23.93 11.15 4.10
C VAL A 94 23.72 10.80 5.57
N ARG A 95 22.54 10.27 5.88
CA ARG A 95 22.16 9.83 7.23
C ARG A 95 21.95 8.32 7.25
N VAL A 96 22.23 7.73 8.41
CA VAL A 96 21.99 6.30 8.67
C VAL A 96 20.75 6.19 9.54
N GLY A 97 19.80 5.35 9.11
CA GLY A 97 18.59 5.03 9.87
C GLY A 97 18.88 4.09 11.04
N GLU A 98 17.84 3.85 11.85
CA GLU A 98 17.93 2.91 12.96
C GLU A 98 18.17 1.47 12.48
N ARG A 99 18.88 0.69 13.31
CA ARG A 99 19.10 -0.74 13.05
C ARG A 99 17.81 -1.52 13.18
N GLN A 100 17.49 -2.33 12.18
CA GLN A 100 16.31 -3.18 12.16
C GLN A 100 16.70 -4.65 11.95
N ALA A 101 16.12 -5.54 12.76
CA ALA A 101 16.33 -6.98 12.62
C ALA A 101 15.50 -7.55 11.48
N VAL A 102 16.06 -8.51 10.74
CA VAL A 102 15.39 -9.19 9.63
C VAL A 102 15.78 -10.66 9.56
N ALA A 103 14.80 -11.52 9.28
CA ALA A 103 15.05 -12.94 9.04
C ALA A 103 15.62 -13.16 7.62
N VAL A 104 16.76 -13.85 7.53
CA VAL A 104 17.52 -14.03 6.30
C VAL A 104 17.58 -15.50 5.89
N ASP A 105 17.05 -15.79 4.70
CA ASP A 105 17.25 -17.06 3.99
C ASP A 105 18.47 -17.00 3.05
N ALA A 106 18.62 -15.88 2.32
CA ALA A 106 19.76 -15.56 1.48
C ALA A 106 19.98 -14.04 1.50
N PHE A 107 21.18 -13.59 1.91
CA PHE A 107 21.47 -12.16 2.12
C PHE A 107 21.24 -11.31 0.86
N THR A 108 21.66 -11.77 -0.31
CA THR A 108 21.43 -11.02 -1.56
C THR A 108 19.95 -10.86 -1.89
N ARG A 109 19.14 -11.91 -1.72
CA ARG A 109 17.70 -11.84 -1.96
C ARG A 109 16.99 -10.92 -0.96
N VAL A 110 17.38 -10.98 0.30
CA VAL A 110 16.83 -10.10 1.35
C VAL A 110 17.23 -8.66 1.09
N LEU A 111 18.47 -8.41 0.69
CA LEU A 111 18.94 -7.07 0.31
C LEU A 111 18.12 -6.51 -0.87
N ASP A 112 17.91 -7.30 -1.94
CA ASP A 112 17.13 -6.89 -3.10
C ASP A 112 15.66 -6.58 -2.70
N ARG A 113 15.07 -7.40 -1.85
CA ARG A 113 13.72 -7.15 -1.33
C ARG A 113 13.66 -5.85 -0.53
N LEU A 114 14.57 -5.64 0.44
CA LEU A 114 14.62 -4.43 1.25
C LEU A 114 14.87 -3.19 0.39
N TYR A 115 15.73 -3.30 -0.62
CA TYR A 115 15.99 -2.21 -1.56
C TYR A 115 14.71 -1.84 -2.34
N THR A 116 14.01 -2.83 -2.89
CA THR A 116 12.75 -2.58 -3.60
C THR A 116 11.68 -1.98 -2.69
N GLU A 117 11.60 -2.46 -1.44
CA GLU A 117 10.60 -2.01 -0.47
C GLU A 117 10.85 -0.57 0.02
N HIS A 118 12.11 -0.19 0.26
CA HIS A 118 12.43 1.05 0.96
C HIS A 118 13.12 2.12 0.09
N VAL A 119 13.79 1.73 -0.99
CA VAL A 119 14.64 2.64 -1.80
C VAL A 119 14.11 2.82 -3.22
N GLU A 120 13.71 1.72 -3.84
CA GLU A 120 13.08 1.76 -5.15
C GLU A 120 11.69 2.36 -4.98
N THR A 121 11.62 3.68 -4.98
CA THR A 121 10.33 4.33 -5.22
C THR A 121 9.97 3.95 -6.65
N VAL A 122 9.15 2.94 -6.82
CA VAL A 122 8.54 2.65 -8.12
C VAL A 122 7.87 3.96 -8.50
N ALA A 123 8.37 4.62 -9.53
CA ALA A 123 7.78 5.87 -9.99
C ALA A 123 6.29 5.61 -10.18
N VAL A 124 5.45 6.37 -9.49
CA VAL A 124 4.00 6.22 -9.55
C VAL A 124 3.61 6.31 -11.03
N GLN A 125 3.25 5.18 -11.62
CA GLN A 125 2.70 5.13 -12.97
C GLN A 125 1.21 4.86 -12.83
N PRO A 126 0.37 5.91 -12.91
CA PRO A 126 -1.07 5.79 -12.80
C PRO A 126 -1.62 4.69 -13.72
N PHE A 127 -2.40 3.77 -13.15
CA PHE A 127 -3.03 2.64 -13.86
C PHE A 127 -2.07 1.69 -14.61
N ARG A 128 -0.77 1.75 -14.30
CA ARG A 128 0.24 0.79 -14.77
C ARG A 128 0.83 0.00 -13.62
N THR A 129 1.30 0.70 -12.60
CA THR A 129 1.90 0.13 -11.39
C THR A 129 1.13 0.50 -10.13
N HIS A 130 0.34 1.58 -10.17
CA HIS A 130 -0.40 2.10 -9.02
C HIS A 130 -1.86 2.34 -9.34
N VAL A 131 -2.69 2.24 -8.32
CA VAL A 131 -4.12 2.52 -8.33
C VAL A 131 -4.39 3.71 -7.41
N PRO A 132 -5.24 4.68 -7.78
CA PRO A 132 -5.51 5.84 -6.95
C PRO A 132 -6.21 5.44 -5.64
N LEU A 133 -5.82 6.07 -4.55
CA LEU A 133 -6.50 6.01 -3.27
C LEU A 133 -7.48 7.18 -3.15
N TYR A 134 -8.73 6.86 -2.86
CA TYR A 134 -9.78 7.85 -2.59
C TYR A 134 -10.41 7.61 -1.22
N SER A 135 -10.85 8.68 -0.55
CA SER A 135 -11.92 8.53 0.43
C SER A 135 -13.21 8.04 -0.25
N LEU A 136 -14.03 7.29 0.45
CA LEU A 136 -15.30 6.78 -0.13
C LEU A 136 -16.22 7.93 -0.60
N ARG A 137 -16.12 9.08 0.06
CA ARG A 137 -16.81 10.31 -0.33
C ARG A 137 -16.28 10.88 -1.65
N ALA A 138 -14.95 10.97 -1.79
CA ALA A 138 -14.33 11.45 -3.03
C ALA A 138 -14.66 10.51 -4.21
N ALA A 139 -14.66 9.20 -3.98
CA ALA A 139 -15.06 8.21 -4.99
C ALA A 139 -16.51 8.39 -5.46
N ALA A 140 -17.44 8.76 -4.58
CA ALA A 140 -18.84 9.00 -4.94
C ALA A 140 -19.05 10.30 -5.72
N GLY A 141 -18.20 11.32 -5.48
CA GLY A 141 -18.23 12.60 -6.23
C GLY A 141 -17.40 12.59 -7.51
N ALA A 142 -16.54 11.59 -7.71
CA ALA A 142 -15.61 11.55 -8.84
C ALA A 142 -16.30 10.98 -10.10
N LEU A 143 -16.68 11.83 -11.00
CA LEU A 143 -17.17 11.46 -12.33
C LEU A 143 -16.28 12.13 -13.38
N GLY A 144 -15.56 11.33 -14.20
CA GLY A 144 -14.82 11.78 -15.37
C GLY A 144 -13.34 12.10 -15.19
N GLU A 145 -12.80 13.01 -16.02
CA GLU A 145 -11.36 13.34 -16.10
C GLU A 145 -10.77 13.98 -14.83
N GLU A 146 -11.60 14.52 -13.95
CA GLU A 146 -11.18 15.12 -12.67
C GLU A 146 -10.76 14.06 -11.62
N MET A 147 -11.01 12.78 -11.88
CA MET A 147 -10.68 11.69 -10.95
C MET A 147 -9.20 11.63 -10.57
N GLN A 148 -8.29 11.84 -11.53
CA GLN A 148 -6.85 11.75 -11.24
C GLN A 148 -6.36 12.85 -10.33
N SER A 149 -6.94 14.04 -10.40
CA SER A 149 -6.58 15.18 -9.57
C SER A 149 -7.17 15.10 -8.14
N ALA A 150 -8.16 14.24 -7.92
CA ALA A 150 -8.81 14.04 -6.63
C ALA A 150 -8.23 12.87 -5.82
N ALA A 151 -7.23 12.14 -6.35
CA ALA A 151 -6.58 11.07 -5.61
C ALA A 151 -5.82 11.64 -4.40
N GLU A 152 -6.06 11.07 -3.22
CA GLU A 152 -5.35 11.41 -1.99
C GLU A 152 -3.92 10.85 -2.01
N ASP A 153 -3.75 9.67 -2.62
CA ASP A 153 -2.48 8.97 -2.76
C ASP A 153 -2.58 7.92 -3.89
N TRP A 154 -1.46 7.21 -4.14
CA TRP A 154 -1.37 6.12 -5.11
C TRP A 154 -0.82 4.87 -4.44
N VAL A 155 -1.58 3.78 -4.49
CA VAL A 155 -1.23 2.50 -3.85
C VAL A 155 -0.66 1.54 -4.90
N PRO A 156 0.46 0.85 -4.62
CA PRO A 156 0.98 -0.19 -5.50
C PRO A 156 -0.08 -1.25 -5.81
N ALA A 157 -0.21 -1.59 -7.06
CA ALA A 157 -1.17 -2.59 -7.48
C ALA A 157 -0.73 -4.02 -7.09
N PRO A 158 -1.65 -4.90 -6.74
CA PRO A 158 -1.34 -6.31 -6.53
C PRO A 158 -0.67 -6.93 -7.76
N ALA A 159 0.35 -7.77 -7.55
CA ALA A 159 1.09 -8.41 -8.62
C ALA A 159 0.18 -9.19 -9.58
N GLY A 160 0.43 -9.07 -10.88
CA GLY A 160 -0.30 -9.79 -11.93
C GLY A 160 -1.69 -9.22 -12.26
N MET A 161 -2.08 -8.10 -11.68
CA MET A 161 -3.37 -7.47 -11.97
C MET A 161 -3.28 -6.57 -13.21
N LYS A 162 -4.25 -6.73 -14.13
CA LYS A 162 -4.44 -5.77 -15.22
C LYS A 162 -5.16 -4.55 -14.69
N LEU A 163 -4.48 -3.41 -14.71
CA LEU A 163 -5.02 -2.14 -14.25
C LEU A 163 -5.83 -1.45 -15.34
N THR A 164 -6.93 -0.83 -14.93
CA THR A 164 -7.82 -0.03 -15.79
C THR A 164 -8.22 1.24 -15.03
N ALA A 165 -8.57 2.30 -15.77
CA ALA A 165 -8.88 3.60 -15.18
C ALA A 165 -10.14 3.63 -14.28
N ASP A 166 -10.93 2.57 -14.30
CA ASP A 166 -12.11 2.39 -13.46
C ASP A 166 -11.82 1.74 -12.10
N LEU A 167 -10.54 1.43 -11.81
CA LEU A 167 -10.12 0.88 -10.52
C LEU A 167 -9.67 1.97 -9.55
N PHE A 168 -10.02 1.81 -8.29
CA PHE A 168 -9.53 2.63 -7.20
C PHE A 168 -9.44 1.85 -5.89
N VAL A 169 -8.69 2.39 -4.96
CA VAL A 169 -8.54 1.88 -3.60
C VAL A 169 -9.26 2.80 -2.63
N GLY A 170 -9.86 2.24 -1.59
CA GLY A 170 -10.47 3.00 -0.51
C GLY A 170 -10.38 2.28 0.82
N HIS A 171 -10.30 3.04 1.90
CA HIS A 171 -10.42 2.51 3.25
C HIS A 171 -11.88 2.19 3.57
N VAL A 172 -12.13 0.98 4.06
CA VAL A 172 -13.45 0.61 4.58
C VAL A 172 -13.39 0.62 6.10
N VAL A 173 -14.16 1.52 6.71
CA VAL A 173 -14.27 1.67 8.16
C VAL A 173 -15.58 1.05 8.63
N GLY A 174 -15.54 0.30 9.72
CA GLY A 174 -16.68 -0.33 10.34
C GLY A 174 -16.71 -1.85 10.14
N ARG A 175 -17.32 -2.53 11.10
CA ARG A 175 -17.31 -3.99 11.26
C ARG A 175 -18.42 -4.72 10.51
N SER A 176 -19.32 -4.01 9.82
CA SER A 176 -20.52 -4.61 9.22
C SER A 176 -20.24 -5.60 8.08
N MET A 177 -19.04 -5.59 7.52
CA MET A 177 -18.63 -6.49 6.43
C MET A 177 -17.59 -7.53 6.85
N GLU A 178 -17.25 -7.60 8.14
CA GLU A 178 -16.41 -8.65 8.71
C GLU A 178 -17.04 -10.03 8.61
N PRO A 179 -16.25 -11.10 8.53
CA PRO A 179 -14.78 -11.12 8.51
C PRO A 179 -14.19 -10.88 7.11
N ARG A 180 -15.00 -10.75 6.07
CA ARG A 180 -14.54 -10.68 4.67
C ARG A 180 -13.84 -9.37 4.34
N ILE A 181 -14.29 -8.27 4.93
CA ILE A 181 -13.69 -6.94 4.82
C ILE A 181 -13.40 -6.46 6.24
N PRO A 182 -12.13 -6.55 6.70
CA PRO A 182 -11.76 -6.10 8.03
C PRO A 182 -11.93 -4.58 8.21
N ASP A 183 -12.25 -4.15 9.42
CA ASP A 183 -12.32 -2.74 9.78
C ASP A 183 -10.98 -2.03 9.51
N GLY A 184 -11.02 -0.87 8.88
CA GLY A 184 -9.85 -0.06 8.53
C GLY A 184 -9.01 -0.61 7.36
N SER A 185 -9.41 -1.73 6.73
CA SER A 185 -8.66 -2.33 5.63
C SER A 185 -8.70 -1.50 4.35
N LEU A 186 -7.63 -1.61 3.55
CA LEU A 186 -7.58 -1.10 2.18
C LEU A 186 -8.29 -2.06 1.22
N ASN A 187 -9.15 -1.54 0.38
CA ASN A 187 -10.00 -2.33 -0.50
C ASN A 187 -9.97 -1.81 -1.93
N LEU A 188 -9.90 -2.74 -2.88
CA LEU A 188 -9.98 -2.46 -4.29
C LEU A 188 -11.42 -2.44 -4.76
N PHE A 189 -11.78 -1.41 -5.48
CA PHE A 189 -13.10 -1.18 -6.07
C PHE A 189 -13.01 -0.95 -7.58
N ARG A 190 -14.14 -1.16 -8.25
CA ARG A 190 -14.34 -0.80 -9.65
C ARG A 190 -15.55 0.10 -9.78
N PHE A 191 -15.37 1.27 -10.39
CA PHE A 191 -16.47 2.17 -10.76
C PHE A 191 -17.43 1.55 -11.77
N ASN A 192 -18.65 2.01 -11.76
CA ASN A 192 -19.68 1.65 -12.75
C ASN A 192 -19.82 0.12 -12.94
N PRO A 193 -20.26 -0.61 -11.91
CA PRO A 193 -20.36 -2.07 -11.99
C PRO A 193 -21.26 -2.51 -13.14
N VAL A 194 -20.71 -3.38 -13.99
CA VAL A 194 -21.39 -3.89 -15.18
C VAL A 194 -22.21 -5.14 -14.85
N GLY A 195 -23.37 -5.29 -15.50
CA GLY A 195 -24.23 -6.46 -15.38
C GLY A 195 -25.11 -6.47 -14.13
N SER A 196 -25.54 -7.65 -13.70
CA SER A 196 -26.41 -7.80 -12.53
C SER A 196 -25.71 -7.37 -11.25
N ARG A 197 -26.42 -6.62 -10.41
CA ARG A 197 -25.96 -6.22 -9.07
C ARG A 197 -26.24 -7.31 -8.01
N GLN A 198 -27.03 -8.31 -8.35
CA GLN A 198 -27.48 -9.35 -7.44
C GLN A 198 -26.29 -10.10 -6.80
N ASN A 199 -26.28 -10.17 -5.46
CA ASN A 199 -25.25 -10.78 -4.64
C ASN A 199 -23.85 -10.13 -4.70
N LYS A 200 -23.70 -8.99 -5.37
CA LYS A 200 -22.45 -8.24 -5.38
C LYS A 200 -22.29 -7.45 -4.08
N ILE A 201 -21.03 -7.24 -3.69
CA ILE A 201 -20.67 -6.29 -2.63
C ILE A 201 -20.42 -4.96 -3.30
N LEU A 202 -21.15 -3.94 -2.89
CA LEU A 202 -21.17 -2.64 -3.55
C LEU A 202 -20.86 -1.52 -2.55
N LEU A 203 -20.12 -0.53 -3.00
CA LEU A 203 -20.03 0.78 -2.37
C LEU A 203 -21.27 1.57 -2.78
N ILE A 204 -21.98 2.08 -1.80
CA ILE A 204 -23.29 2.71 -1.94
C ILE A 204 -23.26 4.08 -1.29
N GLU A 205 -23.84 5.07 -1.96
CA GLU A 205 -24.18 6.35 -1.39
C GLU A 205 -25.67 6.38 -1.04
N ARG A 206 -26.01 6.63 0.21
CA ARG A 206 -27.38 6.79 0.70
C ARG A 206 -27.80 8.24 0.67
N PHE A 207 -28.94 8.54 0.08
CA PHE A 207 -29.46 9.89 0.03
C PHE A 207 -30.14 10.31 1.34
N GLY A 208 -30.06 11.60 1.66
CA GLY A 208 -30.68 12.14 2.88
C GLY A 208 -29.94 11.85 4.19
N VAL A 209 -28.78 11.20 4.14
CA VAL A 209 -27.93 10.94 5.32
C VAL A 209 -26.84 12.01 5.41
N LEU A 210 -26.76 12.68 6.57
CA LEU A 210 -25.79 13.77 6.79
C LEU A 210 -24.43 13.29 7.25
N ASP A 211 -24.38 12.15 7.95
CA ASP A 211 -23.12 11.55 8.42
C ASP A 211 -22.44 10.81 7.27
N ASP A 212 -21.23 11.25 6.90
CA ASP A 212 -20.49 10.69 5.77
C ASP A 212 -20.17 9.19 5.95
N THR A 213 -19.92 8.71 7.16
CA THR A 213 -19.68 7.28 7.45
C THR A 213 -20.92 6.41 7.27
N ALA A 214 -22.08 6.96 7.53
CA ALA A 214 -23.36 6.28 7.31
C ALA A 214 -23.86 6.48 5.87
N ARG A 215 -23.46 7.59 5.22
CA ARG A 215 -23.85 7.93 3.85
C ARG A 215 -23.12 7.04 2.84
N TYR A 216 -21.80 6.89 2.97
CA TYR A 216 -20.98 6.06 2.07
C TYR A 216 -20.66 4.74 2.74
N THR A 217 -21.30 3.66 2.30
CA THR A 217 -21.23 2.36 2.97
C THR A 217 -21.03 1.21 2.00
N VAL A 218 -20.38 0.14 2.47
CA VAL A 218 -20.24 -1.10 1.71
C VAL A 218 -21.23 -2.12 2.21
N LYS A 219 -22.04 -2.69 1.30
CA LYS A 219 -23.03 -3.73 1.61
C LYS A 219 -23.15 -4.74 0.49
N LYS A 220 -23.63 -5.93 0.82
CA LYS A 220 -24.08 -6.91 -0.17
C LYS A 220 -25.46 -6.51 -0.67
N TYR A 221 -25.60 -6.40 -1.99
CA TYR A 221 -26.84 -6.04 -2.65
C TYR A 221 -27.66 -7.29 -2.97
N THR A 222 -28.92 -7.30 -2.57
CA THR A 222 -29.93 -8.27 -3.02
C THR A 222 -31.20 -7.54 -3.41
N SER A 223 -31.90 -8.05 -4.42
CA SER A 223 -33.18 -7.49 -4.84
C SER A 223 -34.18 -8.58 -5.19
N LYS A 224 -35.46 -8.29 -4.96
CA LYS A 224 -36.58 -9.13 -5.34
C LYS A 224 -37.53 -8.33 -6.19
N LYS A 225 -37.95 -8.90 -7.33
CA LYS A 225 -39.01 -8.34 -8.13
C LYS A 225 -40.33 -8.67 -7.47
N VAL A 226 -41.14 -7.66 -7.14
CA VAL A 226 -42.48 -7.81 -6.62
C VAL A 226 -43.45 -7.60 -7.77
N TYR A 227 -44.25 -8.63 -8.08
CA TYR A 227 -45.28 -8.51 -9.10
C TYR A 227 -46.53 -7.87 -8.43
N GLY A 228 -46.86 -6.65 -8.83
CA GLY A 228 -48.16 -6.03 -8.59
C GLY A 228 -49.13 -6.46 -9.69
N GLY A 229 -50.33 -6.90 -9.37
CA GLY A 229 -51.27 -7.49 -10.31
C GLY A 229 -51.55 -6.65 -11.55
N GLU A 230 -51.93 -7.33 -12.66
CA GLU A 230 -52.30 -6.86 -13.98
C GLU A 230 -51.38 -5.82 -14.62
N ASP A 231 -50.38 -6.33 -15.38
CA ASP A 231 -49.55 -5.63 -16.38
C ASP A 231 -48.57 -4.52 -15.92
N GLU A 232 -48.34 -4.26 -14.66
CA GLU A 232 -47.33 -3.33 -14.21
C GLU A 232 -46.22 -4.02 -13.39
N TRP A 233 -45.00 -4.04 -13.91
CA TRP A 233 -43.79 -4.33 -13.20
C TRP A 233 -43.55 -3.23 -12.15
N ARG A 234 -44.01 -3.43 -10.90
CA ARG A 234 -43.82 -2.48 -9.81
C ARG A 234 -42.81 -3.04 -8.81
N HIS A 235 -41.82 -2.23 -8.63
CA HIS A 235 -40.88 -2.13 -7.53
C HIS A 235 -40.04 -3.37 -7.23
N GLU A 236 -38.79 -3.19 -7.55
CA GLU A 236 -37.71 -4.00 -7.04
C GLU A 236 -37.50 -3.63 -5.56
N GLN A 237 -37.83 -4.52 -4.65
CA GLN A 237 -37.48 -4.36 -3.24
C GLN A 237 -35.98 -4.62 -3.11
N VAL A 238 -35.20 -3.60 -2.78
CA VAL A 238 -33.77 -3.69 -2.60
C VAL A 238 -33.43 -3.89 -1.14
N ARG A 239 -32.58 -4.86 -0.88
CA ARG A 239 -32.05 -5.14 0.44
C ARG A 239 -30.54 -5.04 0.45
N LEU A 240 -30.01 -4.24 1.36
CA LEU A 240 -28.59 -4.02 1.61
C LEU A 240 -28.18 -4.81 2.86
N GLU A 241 -27.43 -5.88 2.64
CA GLU A 241 -27.10 -6.84 3.69
C GLU A 241 -25.66 -6.64 4.19
N PRO A 242 -25.44 -6.58 5.52
CA PRO A 242 -24.11 -6.74 6.10
C PRO A 242 -23.67 -8.21 5.93
N LEU A 243 -22.36 -8.45 5.94
CA LEU A 243 -21.81 -9.81 6.03
C LEU A 243 -21.65 -10.27 7.49
N ASN A 244 -21.48 -9.32 8.40
CA ASN A 244 -21.42 -9.59 9.83
C ASN A 244 -22.84 -9.70 10.40
N PRO A 245 -23.23 -10.86 10.97
CA PRO A 245 -24.59 -11.11 11.49
C PRO A 245 -24.96 -10.26 12.73
N GLU A 246 -23.99 -9.57 13.35
CA GLU A 246 -24.27 -8.63 14.45
C GLU A 246 -24.95 -7.34 13.98
N PHE A 247 -25.02 -7.11 12.68
CA PHE A 247 -25.59 -5.91 12.07
C PHE A 247 -26.87 -6.24 11.31
N GLU A 248 -27.81 -5.31 11.33
CA GLU A 248 -29.08 -5.47 10.62
C GLU A 248 -28.99 -5.11 9.14
N ALA A 249 -29.72 -5.84 8.32
CA ALA A 249 -29.90 -5.52 6.91
C ALA A 249 -30.93 -4.38 6.75
N TRP A 250 -30.78 -3.60 5.69
CA TRP A 250 -31.66 -2.48 5.37
C TRP A 250 -32.49 -2.76 4.13
N ASP A 251 -33.80 -2.57 4.22
CA ASP A 251 -34.67 -2.49 3.05
C ASP A 251 -34.70 -1.02 2.59
N VAL A 252 -34.38 -0.78 1.33
CA VAL A 252 -34.23 0.56 0.77
C VAL A 252 -35.04 0.69 -0.52
N GLU A 253 -35.61 1.88 -0.75
CA GLU A 253 -36.27 2.18 -2.01
C GLU A 253 -35.21 2.38 -3.12
N PRO A 254 -35.51 2.02 -4.37
CA PRO A 254 -34.59 2.11 -5.51
C PRO A 254 -34.00 3.51 -5.75
N ASP A 255 -34.73 4.56 -5.39
CA ASP A 255 -34.35 5.97 -5.53
C ASP A 255 -33.71 6.56 -4.26
N GLY A 256 -33.62 5.79 -3.17
CA GLY A 256 -33.01 6.20 -1.90
C GLY A 256 -31.48 6.10 -1.85
N PHE A 257 -30.85 5.57 -2.88
CA PHE A 257 -29.39 5.38 -2.93
C PHE A 257 -28.84 5.36 -4.35
N ALA A 258 -27.52 5.56 -4.45
CA ALA A 258 -26.77 5.32 -5.69
C ALA A 258 -25.72 4.23 -5.49
N VAL A 259 -25.46 3.43 -6.52
CA VAL A 259 -24.34 2.50 -6.56
C VAL A 259 -23.13 3.21 -7.14
N VAL A 260 -22.08 3.35 -6.33
CA VAL A 260 -20.85 4.02 -6.72
C VAL A 260 -19.87 3.05 -7.38
N ALA A 261 -19.61 1.90 -6.72
CA ALA A 261 -18.61 0.96 -7.20
C ALA A 261 -18.90 -0.48 -6.74
N GLU A 262 -18.27 -1.44 -7.39
CA GLU A 262 -18.23 -2.84 -6.98
C GLU A 262 -16.94 -3.10 -6.21
N TRP A 263 -17.05 -3.71 -5.04
CA TRP A 263 -15.91 -4.23 -4.29
C TRP A 263 -15.33 -5.47 -4.97
N LEU A 264 -14.02 -5.53 -5.11
CA LEU A 264 -13.33 -6.64 -5.74
C LEU A 264 -12.58 -7.52 -4.73
N ARG A 265 -11.76 -6.90 -3.89
CA ARG A 265 -10.94 -7.60 -2.87
C ARG A 265 -10.34 -6.63 -1.85
N VAL A 266 -9.86 -7.19 -0.74
CA VAL A 266 -8.94 -6.51 0.18
C VAL A 266 -7.56 -6.45 -0.47
N ILE A 267 -6.82 -5.34 -0.27
CA ILE A 267 -5.41 -5.19 -0.64
C ILE A 267 -4.60 -5.41 0.64
N GLU A 268 -3.61 -6.28 0.56
CA GLU A 268 -2.62 -6.56 1.62
C GLU A 268 -1.37 -5.72 1.41
#